data_9b18524c4b043bb2441b768a4bc2f587
#
_entry.id   9b18524c4b043bb2441b768a4bc2f587
#
_cell.length_a   1.000
_cell.length_b   1.000
_cell.length_c   1.000
_cell.angle_alpha   90.00
_cell.angle_beta   90.00
_cell.angle_gamma   90.00
#
_symmetry.space_group_name_H-M   'P 1'
#
loop_
_entity.id
_entity.type
_entity.pdbx_description
1 polymer ?
#
loop_
_entity_poly.entity_id
_entity_poly.type
_entity_poly.pdbx_seq_one_letter_code
_entity_poly.pdbx_strand_id
1 'polypeptide(L)'
;MNRRNFLKSGSLAGLSVTAASLVGCKTETPKETKTSEDQEDRFELLEWTIPQLQEAMASGKYTAAAITQLYIDRIHAIDKDGPLLNSVLEINPDALAIAKGLDKEREDGKLRGPLHGIPILIKDNIDTADKMQTTAGALALEGNIASKDAFIVQQLRAAGAIILGKTNLSEWANFRSNRSCSGWSSRGGQTRSPYLLTHNPCGSSSGSGTAAAANLAAITIGTETDGSITCPSSVAALVGLKPTVGLLSRSGIIPISHTQDTAGPMGRTVTDVAITLSALTATDQQDPASVAAKGKAAKDYTQFLDAKSLAGKRIGIEKKPQGTNHYILALLDKCKALLTAQGATIVEIEYLDKIDELGRHEYNVLK
;
A
#
# COMPACT_ATOMS: atom_id res chain seq x y z
N MET A 1 -15.21 -13.70 7.57
CA MET A 1 -14.52 -14.60 6.62
C MET A 1 -13.04 -14.25 6.71
N ASN A 2 -12.16 -15.21 7.01
CA ASN A 2 -10.74 -14.94 7.17
C ASN A 2 -10.15 -14.60 5.78
N ARG A 3 -9.22 -13.62 5.68
CA ARG A 3 -8.52 -13.21 4.45
C ARG A 3 -7.99 -14.43 3.65
N ARG A 4 -7.54 -15.47 4.37
CA ARG A 4 -7.09 -16.76 3.85
C ARG A 4 -8.18 -17.53 3.10
N ASN A 5 -9.43 -17.49 3.57
CA ASN A 5 -10.56 -18.18 2.95
C ASN A 5 -11.11 -17.43 1.72
N PHE A 6 -10.92 -16.10 1.67
CA PHE A 6 -11.27 -15.30 0.51
C PHE A 6 -10.35 -15.61 -0.69
N LEU A 7 -9.04 -15.75 -0.44
CA LEU A 7 -8.07 -16.14 -1.46
C LEU A 7 -8.31 -17.55 -2.00
N LYS A 8 -8.78 -18.48 -1.16
CA LYS A 8 -9.16 -19.85 -1.56
C LYS A 8 -10.40 -19.90 -2.45
N SER A 9 -11.37 -19.01 -2.25
CA SER A 9 -12.63 -19.01 -3.01
C SER A 9 -12.52 -18.34 -4.39
N GLY A 10 -11.55 -17.45 -4.59
CA GLY A 10 -11.33 -16.73 -5.85
C GLY A 10 -10.74 -17.58 -6.98
N SER A 11 -10.02 -18.66 -6.64
CA SER A 11 -9.36 -19.53 -7.62
C SER A 11 -10.29 -20.55 -8.28
N LEU A 12 -11.49 -20.77 -7.77
CA LEU A 12 -12.43 -21.79 -8.28
C LEU A 12 -13.43 -21.30 -9.33
N ALA A 13 -13.52 -20.00 -9.60
CA ALA A 13 -14.52 -19.43 -10.50
C ALA A 13 -14.04 -19.26 -11.97
N GLY A 14 -12.81 -19.58 -12.29
CA GLY A 14 -12.17 -19.28 -13.59
C GLY A 14 -12.12 -20.42 -14.62
N LEU A 15 -12.61 -21.62 -14.32
CA LEU A 15 -12.38 -22.82 -15.15
C LEU A 15 -13.64 -23.58 -15.58
N SER A 16 -14.66 -22.89 -16.04
CA SER A 16 -15.78 -23.59 -16.71
C SER A 16 -16.45 -22.70 -17.75
N VAL A 17 -15.88 -22.57 -18.94
CA VAL A 17 -16.58 -22.44 -20.24
C VAL A 17 -15.52 -22.63 -21.34
N THR A 18 -15.44 -23.83 -21.90
CA THR A 18 -15.32 -24.13 -23.34
C THR A 18 -15.03 -25.62 -23.52
N ALA A 19 -16.04 -26.37 -23.87
CA ALA A 19 -15.90 -27.58 -24.67
C ALA A 19 -17.29 -28.05 -25.16
N ALA A 20 -17.65 -27.64 -26.31
CA ALA A 20 -18.63 -28.40 -27.15
C ALA A 20 -18.23 -28.26 -28.61
N SER A 21 -17.63 -29.31 -29.16
CA SER A 21 -17.94 -29.83 -30.51
C SER A 21 -16.98 -30.98 -30.91
N LEU A 22 -17.50 -32.16 -30.84
CA LEU A 22 -17.65 -33.24 -31.82
C LEU A 22 -16.41 -33.97 -32.37
N VAL A 23 -16.54 -35.32 -32.22
CA VAL A 23 -16.27 -36.46 -33.10
C VAL A 23 -15.00 -37.28 -32.84
N GLY A 24 -15.24 -38.50 -32.33
CA GLY A 24 -14.69 -39.72 -32.88
C GLY A 24 -13.54 -40.44 -32.18
N CYS A 25 -13.89 -41.49 -31.41
CA CYS A 25 -13.19 -42.77 -31.19
C CYS A 25 -11.73 -42.78 -30.72
N LYS A 26 -11.52 -43.11 -29.51
CA LYS A 26 -10.96 -44.34 -28.91
C LYS A 26 -10.82 -44.18 -27.40
N THR A 27 -11.36 -45.16 -26.68
CA THR A 27 -11.27 -45.28 -25.23
C THR A 27 -9.81 -45.46 -24.78
N GLU A 28 -9.19 -44.41 -24.34
CA GLU A 28 -8.12 -44.46 -23.37
C GLU A 28 -8.66 -43.80 -22.09
N THR A 29 -8.62 -44.54 -21.00
CA THR A 29 -8.95 -44.06 -19.64
C THR A 29 -8.21 -42.75 -19.39
N PRO A 30 -8.92 -41.65 -19.04
CA PRO A 30 -8.22 -40.43 -18.67
C PRO A 30 -7.41 -40.72 -17.40
N LYS A 31 -6.10 -40.58 -17.47
CA LYS A 31 -5.29 -40.38 -16.26
C LYS A 31 -5.93 -39.21 -15.53
N GLU A 32 -6.41 -39.45 -14.31
CA GLU A 32 -6.78 -38.38 -13.38
C GLU A 32 -5.64 -37.34 -13.36
N THR A 33 -5.86 -36.23 -14.02
CA THR A 33 -5.07 -35.04 -13.79
C THR A 33 -5.33 -34.71 -12.33
N LYS A 34 -4.37 -34.96 -11.46
CA LYS A 34 -4.38 -34.45 -10.09
C LYS A 34 -4.69 -32.96 -10.20
N THR A 35 -5.90 -32.59 -9.78
CA THR A 35 -6.24 -31.20 -9.50
C THR A 35 -5.12 -30.68 -8.62
N SER A 36 -4.54 -29.56 -9.01
CA SER A 36 -3.54 -28.87 -8.20
C SER A 36 -4.12 -28.69 -6.81
N GLU A 37 -3.68 -29.54 -5.87
CA GLU A 37 -3.91 -29.31 -4.45
C GLU A 37 -3.52 -27.87 -4.19
N ASP A 38 -4.37 -27.12 -3.51
CA ASP A 38 -4.14 -25.76 -3.04
C ASP A 38 -2.70 -25.66 -2.51
N GLN A 39 -1.77 -25.15 -3.32
CA GLN A 39 -0.45 -24.83 -2.82
C GLN A 39 -0.64 -23.67 -1.85
N GLU A 40 -0.66 -23.98 -0.56
CA GLU A 40 -0.62 -22.96 0.48
C GLU A 40 0.56 -22.03 0.18
N ASP A 41 0.29 -20.74 0.18
CA ASP A 41 1.37 -19.74 0.08
C ASP A 41 2.31 -19.96 1.27
N ARG A 42 3.49 -20.52 0.99
CA ARG A 42 4.49 -20.91 1.99
C ARG A 42 5.45 -19.79 2.32
N PHE A 43 5.14 -18.56 1.96
CA PHE A 43 6.00 -17.44 2.30
C PHE A 43 6.13 -17.29 3.82
N GLU A 44 7.35 -17.38 4.32
CA GLU A 44 7.65 -17.44 5.76
C GLU A 44 7.18 -16.20 6.52
N LEU A 45 7.17 -15.02 5.88
CA LEU A 45 6.75 -13.75 6.47
C LEU A 45 5.32 -13.36 6.09
N LEU A 46 4.49 -14.33 5.67
CA LEU A 46 3.11 -14.07 5.25
C LEU A 46 2.31 -13.43 6.40
N GLU A 47 1.77 -12.22 6.15
CA GLU A 47 0.98 -11.42 7.10
C GLU A 47 1.76 -10.97 8.37
N TRP A 48 3.08 -11.04 8.37
CA TRP A 48 3.86 -10.56 9.51
C TRP A 48 3.78 -9.04 9.64
N THR A 49 3.59 -8.60 10.88
CA THR A 49 3.54 -7.19 11.27
C THR A 49 4.92 -6.65 11.60
N ILE A 50 5.08 -5.33 11.63
CA ILE A 50 6.33 -4.69 12.06
C ILE A 50 6.75 -5.16 13.45
N PRO A 51 5.87 -5.22 14.48
CA PRO A 51 6.24 -5.79 15.79
C PRO A 51 6.77 -7.23 15.73
N GLN A 52 6.14 -8.11 14.92
CA GLN A 52 6.61 -9.50 14.76
C GLN A 52 7.98 -9.58 14.08
N LEU A 53 8.24 -8.73 13.08
CA LEU A 53 9.55 -8.63 12.45
C LEU A 53 10.61 -8.13 13.43
N GLN A 54 10.28 -7.14 14.27
CA GLN A 54 11.18 -6.64 15.31
C GLN A 54 11.49 -7.70 16.37
N GLU A 55 10.48 -8.44 16.82
CA GLU A 55 10.65 -9.55 17.76
C GLU A 55 11.56 -10.65 17.18
N ALA A 56 11.36 -11.00 15.92
CA ALA A 56 12.19 -12.00 15.23
C ALA A 56 13.64 -11.55 15.08
N MET A 57 13.88 -10.25 14.84
CA MET A 57 15.25 -9.71 14.82
C MET A 57 15.85 -9.63 16.23
N ALA A 58 15.06 -9.27 17.24
CA ALA A 58 15.52 -9.21 18.63
C ALA A 58 15.88 -10.58 19.21
N SER A 59 15.12 -11.62 18.84
CA SER A 59 15.40 -13.01 19.25
C SER A 59 16.51 -13.69 18.44
N GLY A 60 17.04 -13.04 17.41
CA GLY A 60 18.05 -13.64 16.51
C GLY A 60 17.48 -14.69 15.55
N LYS A 61 16.14 -14.82 15.43
CA LYS A 61 15.50 -15.72 14.47
C LYS A 61 15.77 -15.31 13.03
N TYR A 62 15.75 -13.99 12.77
CA TYR A 62 16.12 -13.39 11.48
C TYR A 62 17.02 -12.19 11.71
N THR A 63 17.81 -11.86 10.67
CA THR A 63 18.48 -10.57 10.54
C THR A 63 17.66 -9.67 9.61
N ALA A 64 17.91 -8.35 9.64
CA ALA A 64 17.31 -7.44 8.66
C ALA A 64 17.71 -7.82 7.22
N ALA A 65 18.93 -8.28 7.03
CA ALA A 65 19.40 -8.78 5.72
C ALA A 65 18.62 -10.02 5.26
N ALA A 66 18.34 -10.98 6.16
CA ALA A 66 17.56 -12.17 5.83
C ALA A 66 16.10 -11.81 5.48
N ILE A 67 15.46 -10.94 6.27
CA ILE A 67 14.12 -10.43 5.98
C ILE A 67 14.07 -9.71 4.63
N THR A 68 15.07 -8.86 4.36
CA THR A 68 15.18 -8.13 3.09
C THR A 68 15.29 -9.09 1.90
N GLN A 69 16.13 -10.13 2.03
CA GLN A 69 16.29 -11.13 0.97
C GLN A 69 14.98 -11.89 0.71
N LEU A 70 14.27 -12.33 1.76
CA LEU A 70 12.99 -13.02 1.62
C LEU A 70 11.95 -12.16 0.85
N TYR A 71 11.88 -10.85 1.10
CA TYR A 71 11.02 -9.97 0.33
C TYR A 71 11.48 -9.79 -1.12
N ILE A 72 12.80 -9.68 -1.37
CA ILE A 72 13.35 -9.61 -2.73
C ILE A 72 12.99 -10.88 -3.52
N ASP A 73 13.19 -12.05 -2.92
CA ASP A 73 12.89 -13.34 -3.55
C ASP A 73 11.40 -13.45 -3.88
N ARG A 74 10.53 -12.99 -2.96
CA ARG A 74 9.08 -12.95 -3.19
C ARG A 74 8.70 -11.98 -4.31
N ILE A 75 9.33 -10.80 -4.40
CA ILE A 75 9.12 -9.86 -5.51
C ILE A 75 9.45 -10.55 -6.84
N HIS A 76 10.57 -11.26 -6.92
CA HIS A 76 10.91 -12.01 -8.13
C HIS A 76 9.88 -13.09 -8.45
N ALA A 77 9.46 -13.87 -7.45
CA ALA A 77 8.60 -15.02 -7.66
C ALA A 77 7.17 -14.68 -8.10
N ILE A 78 6.57 -13.58 -7.62
CA ILE A 78 5.16 -13.30 -7.87
C ILE A 78 4.86 -11.93 -8.50
N ASP A 79 5.82 -11.00 -8.45
CA ASP A 79 5.64 -9.67 -9.04
C ASP A 79 6.28 -9.56 -10.44
N LYS A 80 7.50 -10.13 -10.60
CA LYS A 80 8.25 -10.12 -11.86
C LYS A 80 8.03 -11.37 -12.68
N ASP A 81 7.87 -12.52 -12.02
CA ASP A 81 7.55 -13.81 -12.61
C ASP A 81 6.18 -14.29 -12.09
N GLY A 82 5.78 -15.51 -12.41
CA GLY A 82 4.53 -16.13 -11.96
C GLY A 82 3.29 -15.31 -12.31
N PRO A 83 2.52 -14.83 -11.33
CA PRO A 83 1.32 -14.02 -11.55
C PRO A 83 1.55 -12.69 -12.26
N LEU A 84 2.78 -12.16 -12.26
CA LEU A 84 3.16 -10.89 -12.88
C LEU A 84 2.32 -9.73 -12.35
N LEU A 85 2.39 -9.45 -11.05
CA LEU A 85 1.61 -8.38 -10.42
C LEU A 85 2.00 -6.99 -10.91
N ASN A 86 3.26 -6.80 -11.36
CA ASN A 86 3.82 -5.55 -11.87
C ASN A 86 3.63 -4.38 -10.89
N SER A 87 3.74 -4.66 -9.60
CA SER A 87 3.56 -3.66 -8.55
C SER A 87 4.85 -2.94 -8.16
N VAL A 88 6.01 -3.57 -8.40
CA VAL A 88 7.34 -3.01 -8.14
C VAL A 88 8.00 -2.63 -9.45
N LEU A 89 8.42 -1.38 -9.61
CA LEU A 89 9.17 -0.92 -10.80
C LEU A 89 10.64 -1.30 -10.70
N GLU A 90 11.22 -1.05 -9.52
CA GLU A 90 12.65 -1.11 -9.30
C GLU A 90 12.96 -1.56 -7.87
N ILE A 91 13.89 -2.49 -7.72
CA ILE A 91 14.42 -2.90 -6.43
C ILE A 91 15.71 -2.10 -6.17
N ASN A 92 15.87 -1.60 -4.96
CA ASN A 92 17.07 -0.88 -4.57
C ASN A 92 18.30 -1.81 -4.61
N PRO A 93 19.29 -1.56 -5.48
CA PRO A 93 20.45 -2.43 -5.61
C PRO A 93 21.31 -2.47 -4.33
N ASP A 94 21.18 -1.48 -3.45
CA ASP A 94 21.93 -1.38 -2.21
C ASP A 94 21.13 -1.89 -0.99
N ALA A 95 19.88 -2.38 -1.15
CA ALA A 95 19.00 -2.78 -0.05
C ALA A 95 19.65 -3.78 0.92
N LEU A 96 20.31 -4.83 0.38
CA LEU A 96 20.99 -5.84 1.21
C LEU A 96 22.22 -5.29 1.93
N ALA A 97 22.96 -4.39 1.31
CA ALA A 97 24.12 -3.76 1.95
C ALA A 97 23.68 -2.85 3.10
N ILE A 98 22.58 -2.09 2.90
CA ILE A 98 21.97 -1.26 3.93
C ILE A 98 21.45 -2.14 5.08
N ALA A 99 20.76 -3.24 4.77
CA ALA A 99 20.23 -4.17 5.75
C ALA A 99 21.36 -4.76 6.65
N LYS A 100 22.47 -5.21 6.05
CA LYS A 100 23.65 -5.69 6.79
C LYS A 100 24.26 -4.61 7.69
N GLY A 101 24.27 -3.35 7.25
CA GLY A 101 24.72 -2.23 8.07
C GLY A 101 23.84 -2.02 9.30
N LEU A 102 22.51 -2.14 9.13
CA LEU A 102 21.54 -2.03 10.22
C LEU A 102 21.58 -3.24 11.17
N ASP A 103 21.88 -4.45 10.67
CA ASP A 103 22.14 -5.62 11.53
C ASP A 103 23.33 -5.35 12.45
N LYS A 104 24.42 -4.78 11.90
CA LYS A 104 25.59 -4.42 12.72
C LYS A 104 25.25 -3.32 13.74
N GLU A 105 24.48 -2.32 13.38
CA GLU A 105 24.01 -1.31 14.35
C GLU A 105 23.19 -1.95 15.49
N ARG A 106 22.36 -2.95 15.18
CA ARG A 106 21.60 -3.72 16.17
C ARG A 106 22.53 -4.50 17.11
N GLU A 107 23.53 -5.19 16.57
CA GLU A 107 24.55 -5.88 17.36
C GLU A 107 25.30 -4.92 18.30
N ASP A 108 25.60 -3.72 17.83
CA ASP A 108 26.24 -2.65 18.61
C ASP A 108 25.27 -1.97 19.61
N GLY A 109 23.99 -2.39 19.71
CA GLY A 109 22.97 -1.79 20.55
C GLY A 109 22.45 -0.42 20.09
N LYS A 110 22.68 -0.05 18.82
CA LYS A 110 22.34 1.26 18.24
C LYS A 110 21.02 1.21 17.46
N LEU A 111 19.93 0.87 18.13
CA LEU A 111 18.60 0.85 17.49
C LEU A 111 18.08 2.26 17.25
N ARG A 112 17.56 2.51 16.05
CA ARG A 112 17.01 3.82 15.65
C ARG A 112 15.51 3.97 15.93
N GLY A 113 14.82 2.88 16.27
CA GLY A 113 13.40 2.87 16.57
C GLY A 113 12.65 1.66 15.97
N PRO A 114 11.31 1.68 16.00
CA PRO A 114 10.50 0.54 15.57
C PRO A 114 10.65 0.15 14.08
N LEU A 115 11.16 1.05 13.23
CA LEU A 115 11.41 0.78 11.82
C LEU A 115 12.83 0.31 11.52
N HIS A 116 13.69 0.15 12.53
CA HIS A 116 15.08 -0.25 12.32
C HIS A 116 15.19 -1.64 11.69
N GLY A 117 15.70 -1.71 10.47
CA GLY A 117 15.83 -2.95 9.69
C GLY A 117 14.54 -3.42 8.99
N ILE A 118 13.50 -2.59 8.93
CA ILE A 118 12.23 -2.92 8.28
C ILE A 118 12.24 -2.53 6.80
N PRO A 119 12.04 -3.48 5.85
CA PRO A 119 11.94 -3.19 4.42
C PRO A 119 10.61 -2.52 4.06
N ILE A 120 10.71 -1.39 3.35
CA ILE A 120 9.58 -0.54 2.93
C ILE A 120 9.68 -0.27 1.44
N LEU A 121 8.57 -0.39 0.72
CA LEU A 121 8.44 0.05 -0.67
C LEU A 121 7.77 1.41 -0.74
N ILE A 122 8.22 2.28 -1.64
CA ILE A 122 7.69 3.62 -1.80
C ILE A 122 7.26 3.89 -3.25
N LYS A 123 6.24 4.72 -3.43
CA LYS A 123 5.71 5.09 -4.76
C LYS A 123 6.75 5.85 -5.59
N ASP A 124 6.80 5.58 -6.88
CA ASP A 124 7.82 6.11 -7.81
C ASP A 124 7.71 7.61 -8.14
N ASN A 125 6.84 8.33 -7.46
CA ASN A 125 6.81 9.79 -7.49
C ASN A 125 7.46 10.44 -6.25
N ILE A 126 8.12 9.64 -5.39
CA ILE A 126 8.80 10.06 -4.17
C ILE A 126 10.31 9.96 -4.40
N ASP A 127 11.02 11.07 -4.26
CA ASP A 127 12.46 11.16 -4.52
C ASP A 127 13.30 10.33 -3.56
N THR A 128 14.29 9.64 -4.12
CA THR A 128 15.38 8.97 -3.37
C THR A 128 16.73 9.36 -3.96
N ALA A 129 17.63 9.87 -3.13
CA ALA A 129 19.00 10.20 -3.52
C ALA A 129 19.91 8.96 -3.42
N ASP A 130 19.61 7.97 -4.23
CA ASP A 130 20.35 6.71 -4.36
C ASP A 130 20.42 6.30 -5.84
N LYS A 131 20.56 5.03 -6.13
CA LYS A 131 20.65 4.53 -7.51
C LYS A 131 19.29 4.32 -8.19
N MET A 132 18.18 4.51 -7.46
CA MET A 132 16.85 4.34 -8.01
C MET A 132 16.35 5.63 -8.67
N GLN A 133 15.49 5.45 -9.64
CA GLN A 133 14.89 6.54 -10.38
C GLN A 133 13.61 7.06 -9.68
N THR A 134 13.21 8.28 -10.02
CA THR A 134 11.91 8.86 -9.67
C THR A 134 11.26 9.35 -10.95
N THR A 135 10.23 8.66 -11.44
CA THR A 135 9.71 8.88 -12.80
C THR A 135 8.21 9.14 -12.87
N ALA A 136 7.48 9.07 -11.76
CA ALA A 136 6.02 9.06 -11.78
C ALA A 136 5.44 8.02 -12.78
N GLY A 137 6.17 6.92 -13.02
CA GLY A 137 5.83 5.87 -13.97
C GLY A 137 6.03 6.23 -15.45
N ALA A 138 6.53 7.43 -15.76
CA ALA A 138 6.63 7.91 -17.13
C ALA A 138 8.01 7.61 -17.75
N LEU A 139 8.04 7.02 -18.95
CA LEU A 139 9.25 6.83 -19.74
C LEU A 139 9.95 8.17 -20.05
N ALA A 140 9.20 9.27 -20.10
CA ALA A 140 9.78 10.61 -20.30
C ALA A 140 10.78 11.04 -19.22
N LEU A 141 10.69 10.42 -18.03
CA LEU A 141 11.62 10.66 -16.91
C LEU A 141 12.55 9.46 -16.66
N GLU A 142 12.65 8.53 -17.59
CA GLU A 142 13.62 7.43 -17.48
C GLU A 142 15.05 7.97 -17.34
N GLY A 143 15.79 7.45 -16.38
CA GLY A 143 17.12 7.95 -16.03
C GLY A 143 17.13 9.10 -15.03
N ASN A 144 15.97 9.62 -14.60
CA ASN A 144 15.92 10.68 -13.59
C ASN A 144 16.23 10.15 -12.19
N ILE A 145 17.42 10.41 -11.71
CA ILE A 145 17.88 10.11 -10.33
C ILE A 145 17.84 11.43 -9.56
N ALA A 146 17.09 11.46 -8.46
CA ALA A 146 16.97 12.64 -7.63
C ALA A 146 18.28 12.96 -6.90
N SER A 147 18.63 14.25 -6.84
CA SER A 147 19.85 14.70 -6.15
C SER A 147 19.70 14.75 -4.62
N LYS A 148 18.46 14.67 -4.11
CA LYS A 148 18.12 14.69 -2.67
C LYS A 148 16.98 13.73 -2.41
N ASP A 149 17.01 13.10 -1.23
CA ASP A 149 15.84 12.37 -0.72
C ASP A 149 14.66 13.32 -0.48
N ALA A 150 13.46 12.88 -0.76
CA ALA A 150 12.26 13.50 -0.23
C ALA A 150 12.34 13.56 1.30
N PHE A 151 11.74 14.59 1.90
CA PHE A 151 11.83 14.76 3.35
C PHE A 151 11.35 13.52 4.12
N ILE A 152 10.25 12.91 3.68
CA ILE A 152 9.74 11.67 4.29
C ILE A 152 10.70 10.48 4.14
N VAL A 153 11.49 10.44 3.06
CA VAL A 153 12.52 9.39 2.86
C VAL A 153 13.69 9.61 3.82
N GLN A 154 14.08 10.87 4.06
CA GLN A 154 15.08 11.19 5.10
C GLN A 154 14.62 10.71 6.48
N GLN A 155 13.33 10.92 6.83
CA GLN A 155 12.76 10.44 8.09
C GLN A 155 12.77 8.90 8.17
N LEU A 156 12.37 8.19 7.10
CA LEU A 156 12.44 6.72 7.05
C LEU A 156 13.86 6.20 7.26
N ARG A 157 14.85 6.77 6.56
CA ARG A 157 16.25 6.37 6.72
C ARG A 157 16.78 6.70 8.12
N ALA A 158 16.41 7.84 8.68
CA ALA A 158 16.76 8.21 10.05
C ALA A 158 16.18 7.24 11.08
N ALA A 159 14.97 6.72 10.84
CA ALA A 159 14.33 5.69 11.66
C ALA A 159 14.89 4.27 11.41
N GLY A 160 15.87 4.12 10.50
CA GLY A 160 16.49 2.84 10.17
C GLY A 160 15.67 1.94 9.24
N ALA A 161 14.70 2.49 8.53
CA ALA A 161 13.98 1.75 7.49
C ALA A 161 14.86 1.48 6.27
N ILE A 162 14.64 0.34 5.63
CA ILE A 162 15.31 -0.04 4.38
C ILE A 162 14.37 0.33 3.23
N ILE A 163 14.74 1.31 2.40
CA ILE A 163 13.99 1.57 1.17
C ILE A 163 14.30 0.45 0.19
N LEU A 164 13.36 -0.51 0.12
CA LEU A 164 13.51 -1.75 -0.63
C LEU A 164 13.38 -1.53 -2.14
N GLY A 165 12.60 -0.54 -2.57
CA GLY A 165 12.36 -0.28 -3.99
C GLY A 165 11.26 0.74 -4.23
N LYS A 166 10.99 0.94 -5.53
CA LYS A 166 9.96 1.85 -6.05
C LYS A 166 8.76 1.06 -6.55
N THR A 167 7.56 1.47 -6.15
CA THR A 167 6.32 0.84 -6.62
C THR A 167 5.75 1.55 -7.85
N ASN A 168 5.13 0.76 -8.72
CA ASN A 168 4.39 1.25 -9.86
C ASN A 168 3.18 2.10 -9.42
N LEU A 169 2.71 2.94 -10.33
CA LEU A 169 1.58 3.83 -10.09
C LEU A 169 0.81 4.04 -11.38
N SER A 170 -0.38 4.59 -11.29
CA SER A 170 -1.01 5.19 -12.47
C SER A 170 -0.12 6.33 -12.93
N GLU A 171 0.32 6.31 -14.18
CA GLU A 171 1.25 7.32 -14.72
C GLU A 171 0.78 8.74 -14.42
N TRP A 172 1.71 9.59 -13.89
CA TRP A 172 1.42 10.95 -13.40
C TRP A 172 0.26 11.00 -12.42
N ALA A 173 0.10 9.95 -11.62
CA ALA A 173 -0.94 9.82 -10.60
C ALA A 173 -2.38 10.04 -11.13
N ASN A 174 -2.66 9.63 -12.39
CA ASN A 174 -3.91 9.79 -13.14
C ASN A 174 -4.19 11.20 -13.69
N PHE A 175 -3.51 12.24 -13.24
CA PHE A 175 -3.79 13.62 -13.64
C PHE A 175 -3.08 14.05 -14.92
N ARG A 176 -3.02 13.20 -15.93
CA ARG A 176 -2.43 13.49 -17.24
C ARG A 176 -3.45 13.49 -18.39
N SER A 177 -4.60 12.89 -18.20
CA SER A 177 -5.60 12.70 -19.26
C SER A 177 -6.92 12.20 -18.73
N ASN A 178 -8.02 12.55 -19.36
CA ASN A 178 -9.37 11.97 -19.12
C ASN A 178 -9.45 10.46 -19.45
N ARG A 179 -8.40 9.89 -20.05
CA ARG A 179 -8.28 8.48 -20.41
C ARG A 179 -7.19 7.77 -19.62
N SER A 180 -6.81 8.30 -18.46
CA SER A 180 -5.90 7.61 -17.55
C SER A 180 -6.48 6.29 -17.10
N CYS A 181 -5.63 5.28 -16.96
CA CYS A 181 -6.00 3.97 -16.44
C CYS A 181 -5.27 3.72 -15.12
N SER A 182 -6.02 3.45 -14.06
CA SER A 182 -5.41 3.16 -12.76
C SER A 182 -4.53 1.92 -12.81
N GLY A 183 -3.33 2.06 -12.29
CA GLY A 183 -2.32 0.99 -12.24
C GLY A 183 -1.49 0.82 -13.50
N TRP A 184 -1.75 1.59 -14.55
CA TRP A 184 -0.94 1.55 -15.76
C TRP A 184 0.07 2.69 -15.80
N SER A 185 1.29 2.35 -16.18
CA SER A 185 2.33 3.33 -16.50
C SER A 185 3.12 2.89 -17.73
N SER A 186 3.68 3.85 -18.47
CA SER A 186 4.50 3.53 -19.65
C SER A 186 5.81 2.83 -19.27
N ARG A 187 6.34 3.08 -18.06
CA ARG A 187 7.54 2.43 -17.54
C ARG A 187 7.29 1.02 -17.03
N GLY A 188 6.16 0.77 -16.32
CA GLY A 188 5.91 -0.49 -15.61
C GLY A 188 4.79 -1.35 -16.18
N GLY A 189 4.03 -0.86 -17.19
CA GLY A 189 2.83 -1.54 -17.66
C GLY A 189 1.71 -1.54 -16.60
N GLN A 190 0.80 -2.50 -16.70
CA GLN A 190 -0.38 -2.61 -15.83
C GLN A 190 -0.06 -3.37 -14.55
N THR A 191 -0.20 -2.72 -13.40
CA THR A 191 -0.29 -3.36 -12.10
C THR A 191 -1.61 -4.12 -11.97
N ARG A 192 -1.58 -5.32 -11.42
CA ARG A 192 -2.74 -6.21 -11.27
C ARG A 192 -3.18 -6.31 -9.82
N SER A 193 -4.48 -6.55 -9.61
CA SER A 193 -5.00 -6.87 -8.27
C SER A 193 -4.45 -8.22 -7.80
N PRO A 194 -3.92 -8.34 -6.57
CA PRO A 194 -3.38 -9.62 -6.08
C PRO A 194 -4.46 -10.66 -5.77
N TYR A 195 -5.72 -10.21 -5.68
CA TYR A 195 -6.87 -11.10 -5.40
C TYR A 195 -7.55 -11.60 -6.67
N LEU A 196 -7.51 -10.79 -7.74
CA LEU A 196 -8.12 -11.14 -9.02
C LEU A 196 -7.31 -10.47 -10.13
N LEU A 197 -6.40 -11.22 -10.74
CA LEU A 197 -5.40 -10.73 -11.70
C LEU A 197 -5.98 -9.99 -12.92
N THR A 198 -7.25 -10.23 -13.24
CA THR A 198 -7.97 -9.56 -14.34
C THR A 198 -8.58 -8.23 -13.94
N HIS A 199 -8.56 -7.87 -12.64
CA HIS A 199 -9.18 -6.65 -12.14
C HIS A 199 -8.16 -5.53 -11.92
N ASN A 200 -8.66 -4.31 -12.10
CA ASN A 200 -7.91 -3.10 -11.84
C ASN A 200 -7.68 -2.93 -10.32
N PRO A 201 -6.44 -2.65 -9.87
CA PRO A 201 -6.12 -2.51 -8.43
C PRO A 201 -6.54 -1.15 -7.84
N CYS A 202 -7.24 -0.30 -8.58
CA CYS A 202 -7.41 1.12 -8.30
C CYS A 202 -6.06 1.86 -8.28
N GLY A 203 -6.05 3.14 -7.97
CA GLY A 203 -4.84 3.98 -7.98
C GLY A 203 -5.09 5.38 -7.42
N SER A 204 -4.09 6.20 -7.53
CA SER A 204 -2.84 6.05 -8.31
C SER A 204 -1.74 5.27 -7.60
N SER A 205 -1.77 5.02 -6.29
CA SER A 205 -0.77 4.21 -5.58
C SER A 205 -1.00 2.71 -5.75
N SER A 206 -1.23 2.29 -7.00
CA SER A 206 -1.62 0.92 -7.38
C SER A 206 -0.59 -0.11 -6.98
N GLY A 207 0.68 0.14 -7.29
CA GLY A 207 1.77 -0.75 -6.93
C GLY A 207 1.98 -0.82 -5.42
N SER A 208 1.85 0.31 -4.69
CA SER A 208 1.96 0.31 -3.22
C SER A 208 0.85 -0.55 -2.59
N GLY A 209 -0.41 -0.41 -3.05
CA GLY A 209 -1.52 -1.23 -2.57
C GLY A 209 -1.33 -2.71 -2.88
N THR A 210 -1.02 -3.04 -4.13
CA THR A 210 -0.78 -4.43 -4.56
C THR A 210 0.39 -5.05 -3.80
N ALA A 211 1.52 -4.35 -3.69
CA ALA A 211 2.71 -4.86 -3.00
C ALA A 211 2.46 -5.15 -1.51
N ALA A 212 1.78 -4.24 -0.79
CA ALA A 212 1.45 -4.47 0.61
C ALA A 212 0.50 -5.67 0.79
N ALA A 213 -0.52 -5.78 -0.07
CA ALA A 213 -1.49 -6.88 -0.01
C ALA A 213 -0.87 -8.25 -0.39
N ALA A 214 0.09 -8.25 -1.32
CA ALA A 214 0.80 -9.45 -1.75
C ALA A 214 1.99 -9.82 -0.83
N ASN A 215 2.19 -9.08 0.26
CA ASN A 215 3.32 -9.30 1.18
C ASN A 215 4.69 -9.16 0.50
N LEU A 216 4.89 -8.13 -0.33
CA LEU A 216 6.18 -7.83 -0.98
C LEU A 216 7.04 -6.89 -0.14
N ALA A 217 6.51 -6.34 0.94
CA ALA A 217 7.19 -5.56 1.96
C ALA A 217 6.39 -5.60 3.26
N ALA A 218 7.00 -5.15 4.36
CA ALA A 218 6.31 -5.01 5.63
C ALA A 218 5.20 -3.96 5.56
N ILE A 219 5.50 -2.83 4.91
CA ILE A 219 4.58 -1.70 4.70
C ILE A 219 5.00 -0.94 3.44
N THR A 220 4.09 -0.15 2.88
CA THR A 220 4.36 0.67 1.69
C THR A 220 3.93 2.12 1.91
N ILE A 221 4.51 3.04 1.13
CA ILE A 221 4.14 4.46 1.12
C ILE A 221 3.51 4.80 -0.23
N GLY A 222 2.32 5.38 -0.17
CA GLY A 222 1.63 5.96 -1.30
C GLY A 222 1.59 7.48 -1.24
N THR A 223 0.96 8.11 -2.25
CA THR A 223 0.61 9.53 -2.24
C THR A 223 -0.85 9.71 -2.66
N GLU A 224 -1.50 10.70 -2.13
CA GLU A 224 -2.89 11.01 -2.46
C GLU A 224 -3.11 12.50 -2.63
N THR A 225 -3.78 12.83 -3.71
CA THR A 225 -4.43 14.11 -3.95
C THR A 225 -5.93 13.94 -3.73
N ASP A 226 -6.51 12.95 -4.44
CA ASP A 226 -7.91 12.53 -4.29
C ASP A 226 -7.99 11.00 -4.49
N GLY A 227 -8.25 10.27 -3.41
CA GLY A 227 -8.47 8.82 -3.40
C GLY A 227 -7.23 7.93 -3.61
N SER A 228 -6.05 8.49 -3.91
CA SER A 228 -4.91 7.70 -4.42
C SER A 228 -4.15 6.84 -3.39
N ILE A 229 -4.46 6.91 -2.10
CA ILE A 229 -4.07 5.96 -1.04
C ILE A 229 -5.29 5.13 -0.64
N THR A 230 -6.42 5.83 -0.40
CA THR A 230 -7.61 5.23 0.19
C THR A 230 -8.30 4.26 -0.76
N CYS A 231 -8.39 4.58 -2.07
CA CYS A 231 -8.98 3.67 -3.05
C CYS A 231 -8.16 2.37 -3.25
N PRO A 232 -6.85 2.40 -3.58
CA PRO A 232 -6.09 1.16 -3.73
C PRO A 232 -5.98 0.37 -2.41
N SER A 233 -5.98 1.03 -1.25
CA SER A 233 -6.04 0.33 0.04
C SER A 233 -7.35 -0.38 0.26
N SER A 234 -8.48 0.25 -0.07
CA SER A 234 -9.82 -0.34 0.03
C SER A 234 -9.94 -1.58 -0.85
N VAL A 235 -9.55 -1.47 -2.12
CA VAL A 235 -9.60 -2.58 -3.10
C VAL A 235 -8.65 -3.72 -2.71
N ALA A 236 -7.52 -3.38 -2.11
CA ALA A 236 -6.50 -4.33 -1.68
C ALA A 236 -6.67 -4.86 -0.24
N ALA A 237 -7.81 -4.56 0.43
CA ALA A 237 -8.11 -4.96 1.81
C ALA A 237 -7.01 -4.56 2.82
N LEU A 238 -6.51 -3.34 2.69
CA LEU A 238 -5.47 -2.75 3.53
C LEU A 238 -6.02 -1.63 4.42
N VAL A 239 -5.22 -1.24 5.39
CA VAL A 239 -5.35 0.02 6.11
C VAL A 239 -4.54 1.07 5.37
N GLY A 240 -5.20 2.00 4.68
CA GLY A 240 -4.58 3.15 4.04
C GLY A 240 -4.88 4.41 4.83
N LEU A 241 -3.84 5.18 5.15
CA LEU A 241 -4.01 6.43 5.88
C LEU A 241 -3.61 7.61 4.99
N LYS A 242 -4.59 8.44 4.64
CA LYS A 242 -4.35 9.77 4.10
C LYS A 242 -4.34 10.77 5.26
N PRO A 243 -3.18 11.29 5.68
CA PRO A 243 -3.13 12.26 6.76
C PRO A 243 -3.66 13.63 6.30
N THR A 244 -3.91 14.51 7.25
CA THR A 244 -4.20 15.92 6.97
C THR A 244 -3.01 16.55 6.24
N VAL A 245 -3.28 17.36 5.22
CA VAL A 245 -2.26 18.08 4.46
C VAL A 245 -1.36 18.89 5.40
N GLY A 246 -0.05 18.73 5.23
CA GLY A 246 0.97 19.35 6.06
C GLY A 246 1.42 18.53 7.28
N LEU A 247 0.69 17.45 7.66
CA LEU A 247 1.18 16.55 8.71
C LEU A 247 2.46 15.83 8.27
N LEU A 248 2.53 15.43 7.01
CA LEU A 248 3.74 14.94 6.34
C LEU A 248 4.19 15.97 5.32
N SER A 249 5.51 16.17 5.22
CA SER A 249 6.10 17.04 4.21
C SER A 249 5.90 16.46 2.80
N ARG A 250 5.73 17.38 1.84
CA ARG A 250 5.62 17.05 0.40
C ARG A 250 6.89 17.37 -0.36
N SER A 251 7.95 17.87 0.31
CA SER A 251 9.23 18.18 -0.35
C SER A 251 9.85 16.93 -0.94
N GLY A 252 10.17 16.97 -2.23
CA GLY A 252 10.70 15.84 -3.00
C GLY A 252 9.64 14.80 -3.41
N ILE A 253 8.37 15.21 -3.45
CA ILE A 253 7.28 14.42 -4.06
C ILE A 253 6.80 15.16 -5.31
N ILE A 254 6.74 14.46 -6.45
CA ILE A 254 6.21 15.05 -7.69
C ILE A 254 4.77 15.51 -7.45
N PRO A 255 4.45 16.80 -7.59
CA PRO A 255 3.20 17.39 -7.17
C PRO A 255 2.07 17.23 -8.18
N ILE A 256 0.83 17.30 -7.67
CA ILE A 256 -0.39 17.54 -8.44
C ILE A 256 -1.04 18.83 -7.93
N SER A 257 -1.40 18.86 -6.64
CA SER A 257 -2.13 19.96 -6.01
C SER A 257 -1.50 20.34 -4.68
N HIS A 258 -0.99 21.56 -4.57
CA HIS A 258 -0.37 22.04 -3.31
C HIS A 258 -1.36 22.13 -2.13
N THR A 259 -2.66 22.13 -2.39
CA THR A 259 -3.71 22.20 -1.35
C THR A 259 -4.23 20.85 -0.91
N GLN A 260 -3.96 19.77 -1.67
CA GLN A 260 -4.55 18.46 -1.44
C GLN A 260 -3.51 17.36 -1.24
N ASP A 261 -2.33 17.48 -1.84
CA ASP A 261 -1.33 16.42 -1.86
C ASP A 261 -0.81 16.07 -0.47
N THR A 262 -0.66 14.79 -0.23
CA THR A 262 0.04 14.21 0.91
C THR A 262 0.60 12.84 0.57
N ALA A 263 1.64 12.41 1.29
CA ALA A 263 2.02 11.01 1.36
C ALA A 263 1.28 10.32 2.50
N GLY A 264 1.28 8.99 2.50
CA GLY A 264 0.75 8.23 3.62
C GLY A 264 1.06 6.73 3.55
N PRO A 265 1.09 6.06 4.72
CA PRO A 265 1.36 4.64 4.82
C PRO A 265 0.15 3.79 4.42
N MET A 266 0.45 2.65 3.79
CA MET A 266 -0.50 1.62 3.40
C MET A 266 0.00 0.28 3.93
N GLY A 267 -0.72 -0.33 4.85
CA GLY A 267 -0.30 -1.53 5.57
C GLY A 267 -1.43 -2.51 5.85
N ARG A 268 -1.08 -3.68 6.37
CA ARG A 268 -2.04 -4.73 6.69
C ARG A 268 -2.74 -4.51 8.03
N THR A 269 -2.10 -3.77 8.95
CA THR A 269 -2.64 -3.48 10.28
C THR A 269 -2.62 -1.99 10.60
N VAL A 270 -3.54 -1.55 11.47
CA VAL A 270 -3.55 -0.17 12.00
C VAL A 270 -2.27 0.12 12.79
N THR A 271 -1.72 -0.88 13.49
CA THR A 271 -0.48 -0.76 14.25
C THR A 271 0.70 -0.42 13.35
N ASP A 272 0.88 -1.14 12.23
CA ASP A 272 1.97 -0.88 11.29
C ASP A 272 1.86 0.52 10.67
N VAL A 273 0.63 0.93 10.36
CA VAL A 273 0.35 2.28 9.84
C VAL A 273 0.67 3.34 10.87
N ALA A 274 0.30 3.15 12.15
CA ALA A 274 0.58 4.10 13.22
C ALA A 274 2.09 4.22 13.53
N ILE A 275 2.83 3.10 13.57
CA ILE A 275 4.29 3.08 13.71
C ILE A 275 4.94 3.88 12.59
N THR A 276 4.53 3.62 11.35
CA THR A 276 5.11 4.27 10.17
C THR A 276 4.77 5.76 10.15
N LEU A 277 3.52 6.14 10.45
CA LEU A 277 3.13 7.54 10.56
C LEU A 277 3.98 8.28 11.58
N SER A 278 4.23 7.68 12.75
CA SER A 278 5.07 8.27 13.80
C SER A 278 6.48 8.60 13.30
N ALA A 279 7.07 7.71 12.51
CA ALA A 279 8.40 7.92 11.94
C ALA A 279 8.43 9.00 10.85
N LEU A 280 7.32 9.18 10.11
CA LEU A 280 7.23 10.13 9.00
C LEU A 280 6.96 11.57 9.45
N THR A 281 6.40 11.78 10.65
CA THR A 281 5.99 13.10 11.12
C THR A 281 7.17 13.91 11.65
N ALA A 282 7.50 14.98 10.95
CA ALA A 282 8.47 15.98 11.36
C ALA A 282 8.16 17.30 10.65
N THR A 283 8.63 18.43 11.19
CA THR A 283 8.43 19.73 10.55
C THR A 283 9.52 19.98 9.53
N ASP A 284 9.12 20.14 8.26
CA ASP A 284 9.99 20.55 7.18
C ASP A 284 9.85 22.06 6.94
N GLN A 285 10.97 22.79 7.05
CA GLN A 285 10.99 24.23 6.81
C GLN A 285 10.80 24.62 5.33
N GLN A 286 10.93 23.66 4.41
CA GLN A 286 10.77 23.90 2.97
C GLN A 286 9.31 23.69 2.50
N ASP A 287 8.46 23.04 3.30
CA ASP A 287 7.04 22.89 3.02
C ASP A 287 6.17 23.80 3.92
N PRO A 288 5.58 24.87 3.36
CA PRO A 288 4.76 25.82 4.13
C PRO A 288 3.60 25.15 4.89
N ALA A 289 3.01 24.06 4.33
CA ALA A 289 1.94 23.34 5.02
C ALA A 289 2.49 22.54 6.23
N SER A 290 3.69 21.99 6.11
CA SER A 290 4.37 21.33 7.23
C SER A 290 4.73 22.33 8.35
N VAL A 291 5.18 23.54 7.98
CA VAL A 291 5.44 24.63 8.94
C VAL A 291 4.14 25.02 9.67
N ALA A 292 3.01 25.16 8.96
CA ALA A 292 1.70 25.48 9.52
C ALA A 292 1.17 24.38 10.46
N ALA A 293 1.60 23.13 10.28
CA ALA A 293 1.27 21.99 11.12
C ALA A 293 2.22 21.81 12.33
N LYS A 294 3.25 22.64 12.47
CA LYS A 294 4.23 22.54 13.56
C LYS A 294 3.55 22.46 14.92
N GLY A 295 3.94 21.48 15.72
CA GLY A 295 3.40 21.25 17.08
C GLY A 295 2.04 20.56 17.13
N LYS A 296 1.43 20.22 15.99
CA LYS A 296 0.14 19.52 15.91
C LYS A 296 0.29 18.01 15.76
N ALA A 297 1.47 17.53 15.38
CA ALA A 297 1.75 16.11 15.25
C ALA A 297 2.05 15.47 16.61
N ALA A 298 1.53 14.25 16.83
CA ALA A 298 1.96 13.43 17.95
C ALA A 298 3.34 12.83 17.63
N LYS A 299 4.15 12.60 18.68
CA LYS A 299 5.45 11.93 18.54
C LYS A 299 5.29 10.44 18.27
N ASP A 300 4.25 9.85 18.83
CA ASP A 300 3.94 8.43 18.73
C ASP A 300 2.43 8.26 18.56
N TYR A 301 2.01 7.77 17.40
CA TYR A 301 0.59 7.51 17.11
C TYR A 301 0.11 6.17 17.66
N THR A 302 1.02 5.27 18.07
CA THR A 302 0.63 3.98 18.66
C THR A 302 -0.04 4.14 20.02
N GLN A 303 0.23 5.24 20.74
CA GLN A 303 -0.42 5.56 22.01
C GLN A 303 -1.95 5.71 21.92
N PHE A 304 -2.48 5.92 20.70
CA PHE A 304 -3.92 6.05 20.48
C PHE A 304 -4.61 4.73 20.09
N LEU A 305 -3.87 3.64 20.05
CA LEU A 305 -4.40 2.32 19.72
C LEU A 305 -5.07 1.70 20.94
N ASP A 306 -6.35 2.00 21.10
CA ASP A 306 -7.18 1.46 22.18
C ASP A 306 -8.45 0.83 21.61
N ALA A 307 -8.60 -0.50 21.76
CA ALA A 307 -9.75 -1.25 21.30
C ALA A 307 -11.07 -0.82 21.98
N LYS A 308 -11.00 -0.13 23.11
CA LYS A 308 -12.17 0.37 23.85
C LYS A 308 -12.50 1.83 23.56
N SER A 309 -11.74 2.48 22.67
CA SER A 309 -11.87 3.92 22.39
C SER A 309 -13.20 4.32 21.75
N LEU A 310 -14.01 3.39 21.26
CA LEU A 310 -15.31 3.64 20.64
C LEU A 310 -16.44 3.96 21.64
N ALA A 311 -16.28 3.58 22.91
CA ALA A 311 -17.30 3.81 23.91
C ALA A 311 -17.60 5.32 24.08
N GLY A 312 -18.87 5.71 23.96
CA GLY A 312 -19.32 7.10 24.06
C GLY A 312 -18.97 8.00 22.88
N LYS A 313 -18.36 7.47 21.80
CA LYS A 313 -18.07 8.25 20.59
C LYS A 313 -19.31 8.38 19.71
N ARG A 314 -19.41 9.53 19.04
CA ARG A 314 -20.40 9.77 17.98
C ARG A 314 -19.73 9.56 16.63
N ILE A 315 -20.27 8.65 15.80
CA ILE A 315 -19.74 8.31 14.48
C ILE A 315 -20.74 8.78 13.42
N GLY A 316 -20.31 9.76 12.62
CA GLY A 316 -21.11 10.22 11.47
C GLY A 316 -21.01 9.20 10.33
N ILE A 317 -22.15 8.82 9.76
CA ILE A 317 -22.23 7.97 8.58
C ILE A 317 -23.06 8.69 7.52
N GLU A 318 -22.50 8.78 6.31
CA GLU A 318 -23.21 9.40 5.18
C GLU A 318 -24.50 8.67 4.86
N LYS A 319 -25.59 9.43 4.77
CA LYS A 319 -26.95 8.91 4.57
C LYS A 319 -27.14 8.35 3.17
N LYS A 320 -26.54 8.98 2.17
CA LYS A 320 -26.52 8.48 0.79
C LYS A 320 -25.33 7.55 0.61
N PRO A 321 -25.49 6.21 0.67
CA PRO A 321 -24.39 5.30 0.44
C PRO A 321 -23.85 5.48 -0.97
N GLN A 322 -22.55 5.51 -1.11
CA GLN A 322 -21.90 5.59 -2.42
C GLN A 322 -22.06 4.26 -3.15
N GLY A 323 -22.87 4.27 -4.22
CA GLY A 323 -23.10 3.11 -5.06
C GLY A 323 -24.25 2.20 -4.57
N THR A 324 -24.54 1.21 -5.42
CA THR A 324 -25.65 0.24 -5.21
C THR A 324 -25.16 -1.18 -4.99
N ASN A 325 -23.87 -1.37 -4.75
CA ASN A 325 -23.30 -2.70 -4.55
C ASN A 325 -23.77 -3.30 -3.21
N HIS A 326 -24.63 -4.31 -3.31
CA HIS A 326 -25.26 -4.93 -2.14
C HIS A 326 -24.26 -5.59 -1.17
N TYR A 327 -23.07 -6.04 -1.63
CA TYR A 327 -22.03 -6.57 -0.75
C TYR A 327 -21.41 -5.46 0.11
N ILE A 328 -21.16 -4.29 -0.48
CA ILE A 328 -20.65 -3.11 0.24
C ILE A 328 -21.67 -2.62 1.26
N LEU A 329 -22.96 -2.54 0.88
CA LEU A 329 -24.03 -2.15 1.78
C LEU A 329 -24.16 -3.11 2.97
N ALA A 330 -24.14 -4.42 2.71
CA ALA A 330 -24.18 -5.43 3.78
C ALA A 330 -22.96 -5.37 4.72
N LEU A 331 -21.78 -5.01 4.19
CA LEU A 331 -20.58 -4.80 5.01
C LEU A 331 -20.72 -3.53 5.87
N LEU A 332 -21.25 -2.45 5.30
CA LEU A 332 -21.51 -1.22 6.04
C LEU A 332 -22.50 -1.44 7.20
N ASP A 333 -23.54 -2.22 6.99
CA ASP A 333 -24.49 -2.57 8.06
C ASP A 333 -23.84 -3.38 9.18
N LYS A 334 -22.94 -4.32 8.84
CA LYS A 334 -22.12 -5.04 9.83
C LYS A 334 -21.20 -4.09 10.59
N CYS A 335 -20.58 -3.12 9.93
CA CYS A 335 -19.75 -2.11 10.57
C CYS A 335 -20.58 -1.25 11.55
N LYS A 336 -21.77 -0.78 11.14
CA LYS A 336 -22.69 -0.03 12.01
C LYS A 336 -23.04 -0.83 13.25
N ALA A 337 -23.43 -2.10 13.08
CA ALA A 337 -23.77 -2.97 14.19
C ALA A 337 -22.60 -3.16 15.17
N LEU A 338 -21.37 -3.36 14.65
CA LEU A 338 -20.17 -3.51 15.46
C LEU A 338 -19.84 -2.22 16.23
N LEU A 339 -19.89 -1.06 15.57
CA LEU A 339 -19.66 0.24 16.22
C LEU A 339 -20.63 0.47 17.36
N THR A 340 -21.92 0.18 17.14
CA THR A 340 -22.96 0.30 18.17
C THR A 340 -22.72 -0.67 19.33
N ALA A 341 -22.35 -1.93 19.04
CA ALA A 341 -22.03 -2.93 20.07
C ALA A 341 -20.81 -2.54 20.91
N GLN A 342 -19.88 -1.76 20.36
CA GLN A 342 -18.72 -1.20 21.06
C GLN A 342 -19.02 0.12 21.79
N GLY A 343 -20.29 0.52 21.87
CA GLY A 343 -20.74 1.70 22.63
C GLY A 343 -20.66 3.03 21.88
N ALA A 344 -20.48 3.01 20.56
CA ALA A 344 -20.58 4.22 19.75
C ALA A 344 -22.03 4.54 19.40
N THR A 345 -22.31 5.83 19.21
CA THR A 345 -23.60 6.32 18.70
C THR A 345 -23.45 6.66 17.21
N ILE A 346 -24.26 6.00 16.36
CA ILE A 346 -24.28 6.32 14.93
C ILE A 346 -25.13 7.58 14.71
N VAL A 347 -24.61 8.53 13.94
CA VAL A 347 -25.28 9.76 13.51
C VAL A 347 -25.31 9.78 12.00
N GLU A 348 -26.49 9.81 11.41
CA GLU A 348 -26.62 10.03 9.95
C GLU A 348 -26.27 11.48 9.61
N ILE A 349 -25.44 11.67 8.57
CA ILE A 349 -25.01 12.97 8.08
C ILE A 349 -25.24 13.09 6.57
N GLU A 350 -25.40 14.31 6.08
CA GLU A 350 -25.47 14.65 4.66
C GLU A 350 -24.33 15.62 4.34
N TYR A 351 -23.12 15.04 4.12
CA TYR A 351 -21.90 15.82 3.88
C TYR A 351 -21.57 15.94 2.38
N LEU A 352 -21.96 14.93 1.59
CA LEU A 352 -21.54 14.78 0.19
C LEU A 352 -22.56 15.35 -0.81
N ASP A 353 -23.33 16.36 -0.43
CA ASP A 353 -24.46 16.87 -1.23
C ASP A 353 -24.04 17.43 -2.60
N LYS A 354 -22.82 17.97 -2.71
CA LYS A 354 -22.27 18.59 -3.95
C LYS A 354 -21.06 17.84 -4.52
N ILE A 355 -20.82 16.61 -4.11
CA ILE A 355 -19.59 15.90 -4.46
C ILE A 355 -19.41 15.73 -5.98
N ASP A 356 -20.50 15.45 -6.71
CA ASP A 356 -20.42 15.25 -8.16
C ASP A 356 -20.12 16.55 -8.93
N GLU A 357 -20.59 17.68 -8.43
CA GLU A 357 -20.30 19.00 -9.00
C GLU A 357 -18.85 19.39 -8.75
N LEU A 358 -18.41 19.27 -7.51
CA LEU A 358 -17.04 19.58 -7.08
C LEU A 358 -16.00 18.72 -7.80
N GLY A 359 -16.23 17.41 -7.88
CA GLY A 359 -15.27 16.49 -8.52
C GLY A 359 -15.04 16.76 -10.01
N ARG A 360 -16.07 17.23 -10.74
CA ARG A 360 -15.89 17.65 -12.15
C ARG A 360 -15.01 18.89 -12.27
N HIS A 361 -15.18 19.87 -11.40
CA HIS A 361 -14.38 21.10 -11.40
C HIS A 361 -12.95 20.81 -10.97
N GLU A 362 -12.75 20.04 -9.90
CA GLU A 362 -11.45 19.59 -9.41
C GLU A 362 -10.63 18.95 -10.53
N TYR A 363 -11.16 17.93 -11.20
CA TYR A 363 -10.43 17.21 -12.24
C TYR A 363 -10.05 18.10 -13.43
N ASN A 364 -10.88 19.08 -13.78
CA ASN A 364 -10.58 20.03 -14.86
C ASN A 364 -9.48 21.03 -14.49
N VAL A 365 -9.32 21.34 -13.20
CA VAL A 365 -8.27 22.26 -12.72
C VAL A 365 -6.93 21.54 -12.57
N LEU A 366 -6.93 20.27 -12.16
CA LEU A 366 -5.72 19.53 -11.79
C LEU A 366 -5.03 18.83 -12.97
N LYS A 367 -5.69 18.64 -14.11
CA LYS A 367 -5.08 18.12 -15.33
C LYS A 367 -4.52 19.23 -16.20
#